data_2e6ec21ff93189f1d0360a0b0ef101ba
#
_entry.id   2e6ec21ff93189f1d0360a0b0ef101ba
#
_cell.length_a   1.000
_cell.length_b   1.000
_cell.length_c   1.000
_cell.angle_alpha   90.00
_cell.angle_beta   90.00
_cell.angle_gamma   90.00
#
_symmetry.space_group_name_H-M   'P 1'
#
loop_
_entity.id
_entity.type
_entity.pdbx_description
1 polymer ?
#
loop_
_entity_poly.entity_id
_entity_poly.type
_entity_poly.pdbx_seq_one_letter_code
_entity_poly.pdbx_strand_id
1 'polypeptide(L)'
;MDTSYTSEITVDNTPEAAYTALTSDFHKWWTTDCGQVGKIGDEITYKFGATYWVMRAINLVPNKTVELECVNAHHVHDGLPSSILNEWKGTILKWQIHVQDSRTIVKLTHEGLLPSLECYDICKQGWDYFFVESLKQYLNTGKGSPFESQA
;
A
#
# COMPACT_ATOMS: atom_id res chain seq x y z
N MET A 1 4.85 10.77 20.43
CA MET A 1 4.35 9.46 19.99
C MET A 1 3.97 9.53 18.53
N ASP A 2 4.44 8.54 17.77
CA ASP A 2 4.07 8.46 16.36
C ASP A 2 2.63 7.96 16.23
N THR A 3 1.76 8.76 15.57
CA THR A 3 0.37 8.43 15.35
C THR A 3 0.10 8.07 13.89
N SER A 4 1.15 7.63 13.17
CA SER A 4 1.01 7.19 11.78
C SER A 4 -0.02 6.06 11.65
N TYR A 5 -0.71 6.04 10.51
CA TYR A 5 -1.69 4.99 10.24
C TYR A 5 -1.03 3.61 10.29
N THR A 6 -1.67 2.67 10.98
CA THR A 6 -1.22 1.29 11.03
C THR A 6 -2.44 0.36 11.00
N SER A 7 -2.27 -0.80 10.37
CA SER A 7 -3.31 -1.81 10.30
C SER A 7 -2.69 -3.18 10.11
N GLU A 8 -3.44 -4.23 10.40
CA GLU A 8 -2.93 -5.60 10.38
C GLU A 8 -4.00 -6.55 9.87
N ILE A 9 -3.59 -7.51 9.02
CA ILE A 9 -4.47 -8.57 8.55
C ILE A 9 -3.85 -9.92 8.84
N THR A 10 -4.70 -10.92 9.07
CA THR A 10 -4.29 -12.31 9.22
C THR A 10 -4.89 -13.10 8.06
N VAL A 11 -4.07 -13.86 7.34
CA VAL A 11 -4.50 -14.53 6.11
C VAL A 11 -4.13 -16.02 6.12
N ASP A 12 -4.89 -16.80 5.35
CA ASP A 12 -4.66 -18.23 5.16
C ASP A 12 -3.83 -18.42 3.88
N ASN A 13 -2.58 -17.98 3.92
CA ASN A 13 -1.64 -18.14 2.80
C ASN A 13 -0.23 -18.07 3.37
N THR A 14 0.77 -18.25 2.51
CA THR A 14 2.18 -18.30 2.92
C THR A 14 2.79 -16.89 2.99
N PRO A 15 3.90 -16.72 3.75
CA PRO A 15 4.66 -15.48 3.70
C PRO A 15 5.19 -15.16 2.30
N GLU A 16 5.52 -16.18 1.52
CA GLU A 16 5.97 -16.01 0.14
C GLU A 16 4.87 -15.38 -0.72
N ALA A 17 3.62 -15.85 -0.56
CA ALA A 17 2.49 -15.29 -1.31
C ALA A 17 2.23 -13.84 -0.89
N ALA A 18 2.33 -13.55 0.41
CA ALA A 18 2.18 -12.19 0.89
C ALA A 18 3.27 -11.26 0.33
N TYR A 19 4.51 -11.72 0.32
CA TYR A 19 5.62 -10.94 -0.23
C TYR A 19 5.42 -10.68 -1.73
N THR A 20 4.97 -11.68 -2.47
CA THR A 20 4.67 -11.52 -3.90
C THR A 20 3.57 -10.48 -4.11
N ALA A 21 2.53 -10.50 -3.28
CA ALA A 21 1.44 -9.52 -3.37
C ALA A 21 1.94 -8.08 -3.13
N LEU A 22 2.99 -7.93 -2.32
CA LEU A 22 3.55 -6.62 -1.95
C LEU A 22 4.71 -6.19 -2.85
N THR A 23 5.01 -6.95 -3.90
CA THR A 23 6.09 -6.62 -4.85
C THR A 23 5.62 -6.73 -6.29
N SER A 24 5.13 -7.90 -6.71
CA SER A 24 4.76 -8.17 -8.10
C SER A 24 3.28 -8.03 -8.39
N ASP A 25 2.42 -8.25 -7.40
CA ASP A 25 0.99 -8.41 -7.61
C ASP A 25 0.13 -7.26 -7.05
N PHE A 26 0.69 -6.04 -6.95
CA PHE A 26 -0.10 -4.88 -6.54
C PHE A 26 -1.34 -4.69 -7.42
N HIS A 27 -1.23 -5.04 -8.71
CA HIS A 27 -2.34 -4.86 -9.65
C HIS A 27 -3.52 -5.78 -9.36
N LYS A 28 -3.34 -6.78 -8.52
CA LYS A 28 -4.40 -7.73 -8.18
C LYS A 28 -5.22 -7.31 -6.97
N TRP A 29 -4.72 -6.34 -6.19
CA TRP A 29 -5.45 -5.93 -4.99
C TRP A 29 -5.48 -4.42 -4.74
N TRP A 30 -4.55 -3.65 -5.29
CA TRP A 30 -4.47 -2.20 -5.05
C TRP A 30 -4.95 -1.39 -6.26
N THR A 31 -4.18 -1.33 -7.33
CA THR A 31 -4.60 -0.68 -8.57
C THR A 31 -4.08 -1.46 -9.77
N THR A 32 -4.93 -1.60 -10.79
CA THR A 32 -4.53 -2.31 -12.01
C THR A 32 -3.52 -1.51 -12.83
N ASP A 33 -3.38 -0.21 -12.57
CA ASP A 33 -2.47 0.67 -13.32
C ASP A 33 -1.23 0.96 -12.48
N CYS A 34 -0.32 0.01 -12.43
CA CYS A 34 0.95 0.15 -11.71
C CYS A 34 1.99 -0.84 -12.24
N GLY A 35 3.24 -0.65 -11.81
CA GLY A 35 4.33 -1.55 -12.13
C GLY A 35 4.61 -2.54 -11.00
N GLN A 36 5.82 -3.09 -11.01
CA GLN A 36 6.28 -4.09 -10.05
C GLN A 36 7.57 -3.66 -9.40
N VAL A 37 7.78 -4.14 -8.16
CA VAL A 37 9.04 -3.94 -7.43
C VAL A 37 9.91 -5.18 -7.61
N GLY A 38 11.11 -5.02 -8.13
CA GLY A 38 12.06 -6.13 -8.30
C GLY A 38 13.26 -6.03 -7.39
N LYS A 39 13.72 -4.81 -7.09
CA LYS A 39 14.94 -4.61 -6.29
C LYS A 39 14.91 -3.24 -5.61
N ILE A 40 15.76 -3.07 -4.62
CA ILE A 40 15.95 -1.77 -3.95
C ILE A 40 16.36 -0.74 -4.99
N GLY A 41 15.73 0.43 -4.93
CA GLY A 41 15.95 1.52 -5.87
C GLY A 41 14.93 1.59 -7.00
N ASP A 42 14.15 0.54 -7.21
CA ASP A 42 13.08 0.58 -8.22
C ASP A 42 12.05 1.63 -7.85
N GLU A 43 11.61 2.39 -8.87
CA GLU A 43 10.53 3.36 -8.72
C GLU A 43 9.30 2.89 -9.47
N ILE A 44 8.18 2.91 -8.80
CA ILE A 44 6.91 2.42 -9.34
C ILE A 44 5.87 3.51 -9.21
N THR A 45 5.10 3.73 -10.27
CA THR A 45 3.98 4.66 -10.25
C THR A 45 2.68 3.88 -10.05
N TYR A 46 1.90 4.28 -9.05
CA TYR A 46 0.58 3.70 -8.76
C TYR A 46 -0.46 4.73 -9.13
N LYS A 47 -1.27 4.45 -10.15
CA LYS A 47 -2.25 5.40 -10.68
C LYS A 47 -3.68 5.04 -10.28
N PHE A 48 -4.43 6.07 -9.91
CA PHE A 48 -5.84 5.97 -9.54
C PHE A 48 -6.59 7.09 -10.28
N GLY A 49 -6.78 6.92 -11.60
CA GLY A 49 -7.33 8.00 -12.41
C GLY A 49 -6.35 9.16 -12.51
N ALA A 50 -6.78 10.35 -12.08
CA ALA A 50 -5.93 11.54 -12.07
C ALA A 50 -4.91 11.56 -10.94
N THR A 51 -5.14 10.76 -9.90
CA THR A 51 -4.21 10.66 -8.76
C THR A 51 -3.11 9.66 -9.06
N TYR A 52 -1.88 9.97 -8.67
CA TYR A 52 -0.80 8.98 -8.73
C TYR A 52 0.21 9.22 -7.62
N TRP A 53 0.90 8.13 -7.23
CA TRP A 53 2.02 8.17 -6.30
C TRP A 53 3.19 7.43 -6.92
N VAL A 54 4.39 8.02 -6.83
CA VAL A 54 5.63 7.36 -7.24
C VAL A 54 6.35 6.92 -5.98
N MET A 55 6.56 5.61 -5.88
CA MET A 55 7.20 5.01 -4.71
C MET A 55 8.54 4.41 -5.11
N ARG A 56 9.54 4.56 -4.23
CA ARG A 56 10.86 3.94 -4.41
C ARG A 56 11.07 2.86 -3.37
N ALA A 57 11.50 1.68 -3.83
CA ALA A 57 11.82 0.59 -2.90
C ALA A 57 13.09 0.92 -2.14
N ILE A 58 13.00 1.00 -0.80
CA ILE A 58 14.12 1.34 0.06
C ILE A 58 14.58 0.18 0.94
N ASN A 59 13.72 -0.82 1.16
CA ASN A 59 14.10 -2.01 1.91
C ASN A 59 13.25 -3.19 1.43
N LEU A 60 13.91 -4.30 1.10
CA LEU A 60 13.24 -5.53 0.67
C LEU A 60 13.94 -6.70 1.35
N VAL A 61 13.20 -7.38 2.23
CA VAL A 61 13.68 -8.62 2.85
C VAL A 61 12.69 -9.71 2.47
N PRO A 62 13.07 -10.66 1.61
CA PRO A 62 12.15 -11.66 1.09
C PRO A 62 11.33 -12.33 2.19
N ASN A 63 10.01 -12.36 1.99
CA ASN A 63 9.04 -12.97 2.88
C ASN A 63 8.92 -12.31 4.26
N LYS A 64 9.53 -11.14 4.46
CA LYS A 64 9.54 -10.48 5.77
C LYS A 64 9.18 -9.00 5.73
N THR A 65 9.78 -8.23 4.81
CA THR A 65 9.64 -6.78 4.84
C THR A 65 9.64 -6.19 3.44
N VAL A 66 8.73 -5.23 3.21
CA VAL A 66 8.73 -4.37 2.02
C VAL A 66 8.56 -2.94 2.51
N GLU A 67 9.50 -2.06 2.17
CA GLU A 67 9.40 -0.64 2.51
C GLU A 67 9.55 0.20 1.26
N LEU A 68 8.59 1.09 1.03
CA LEU A 68 8.57 1.98 -0.12
C LEU A 68 8.45 3.42 0.37
N GLU A 69 9.31 4.30 -0.15
CA GLU A 69 9.25 5.72 0.14
C GLU A 69 8.53 6.45 -0.98
N CYS A 70 7.59 7.33 -0.64
CA CYS A 70 6.91 8.16 -1.63
C CYS A 70 7.84 9.30 -2.03
N VAL A 71 8.30 9.27 -3.28
CA VAL A 71 9.24 10.26 -3.80
C VAL A 71 8.55 11.32 -4.65
N ASN A 72 7.31 11.06 -5.09
CA ASN A 72 6.49 12.04 -5.78
C ASN A 72 5.03 11.69 -5.61
N ALA A 73 4.15 12.70 -5.64
CA ALA A 73 2.73 12.50 -5.43
C ALA A 73 1.93 13.53 -6.22
N HIS A 74 0.77 13.10 -6.72
CA HIS A 74 -0.20 13.98 -7.35
C HIS A 74 -1.58 13.51 -6.91
N HIS A 75 -1.97 13.87 -5.68
CA HIS A 75 -3.22 13.43 -5.08
C HIS A 75 -4.30 14.49 -5.28
N VAL A 76 -5.34 14.12 -5.99
CA VAL A 76 -6.51 14.98 -6.19
C VAL A 76 -7.76 14.24 -5.75
N HIS A 77 -8.65 14.95 -5.07
CA HIS A 77 -9.88 14.36 -4.56
C HIS A 77 -10.95 15.44 -4.43
N ASP A 78 -12.12 15.19 -4.99
CA ASP A 78 -13.24 16.12 -4.91
C ASP A 78 -13.60 16.36 -3.44
N GLY A 79 -13.78 17.63 -3.08
CA GLY A 79 -14.14 18.00 -1.72
C GLY A 79 -12.96 18.25 -0.80
N LEU A 80 -11.73 17.98 -1.24
CA LEU A 80 -10.52 18.25 -0.46
C LEU A 80 -9.71 19.38 -1.07
N PRO A 81 -8.93 20.13 -0.24
CA PRO A 81 -8.16 21.26 -0.73
C PRO A 81 -6.97 20.78 -1.58
N SER A 82 -6.46 21.68 -2.43
CA SER A 82 -5.31 21.37 -3.28
C SER A 82 -4.04 21.10 -2.49
N SER A 83 -4.02 21.45 -1.20
CA SER A 83 -2.86 21.16 -0.33
C SER A 83 -2.58 19.67 -0.18
N ILE A 84 -3.56 18.79 -0.47
CA ILE A 84 -3.32 17.34 -0.41
C ILE A 84 -2.40 16.84 -1.53
N LEU A 85 -2.19 17.63 -2.57
CA LEU A 85 -1.53 17.22 -3.79
C LEU A 85 -0.25 16.40 -3.54
N ASN A 86 0.58 16.83 -2.62
CA ASN A 86 1.85 16.16 -2.34
C ASN A 86 2.05 15.82 -0.85
N GLU A 87 0.97 15.63 -0.11
CA GLU A 87 1.08 15.28 1.32
C GLU A 87 1.76 13.93 1.54
N TRP A 88 1.63 13.00 0.60
CA TRP A 88 2.29 11.69 0.72
C TRP A 88 3.81 11.77 0.49
N LYS A 89 4.28 12.82 -0.20
CA LYS A 89 5.70 12.90 -0.53
C LYS A 89 6.55 12.90 0.75
N GLY A 90 7.51 11.99 0.80
CA GLY A 90 8.36 11.79 1.98
C GLY A 90 7.83 10.78 2.98
N THR A 91 6.59 10.29 2.81
CA THR A 91 6.07 9.25 3.68
C THR A 91 6.57 7.88 3.25
N ILE A 92 6.47 6.90 4.15
CA ILE A 92 6.99 5.55 3.90
C ILE A 92 5.91 4.52 4.15
N LEU A 93 5.71 3.62 3.18
CA LEU A 93 4.87 2.44 3.35
C LEU A 93 5.75 1.32 3.84
N LYS A 94 5.42 0.77 5.01
CA LYS A 94 6.19 -0.31 5.61
C LYS A 94 5.27 -1.49 5.85
N TRP A 95 5.51 -2.58 5.13
CA TRP A 95 4.80 -3.83 5.33
C TRP A 95 5.73 -4.84 6.00
N GLN A 96 5.23 -5.46 7.07
CA GLN A 96 5.96 -6.49 7.80
C GLN A 96 5.15 -7.78 7.78
N ILE A 97 5.81 -8.91 7.51
CA ILE A 97 5.18 -10.21 7.36
C ILE A 97 5.76 -11.13 8.41
N HIS A 98 4.90 -11.84 9.14
CA HIS A 98 5.37 -12.86 10.06
C HIS A 98 4.32 -13.98 10.20
N VAL A 99 4.73 -15.09 10.78
CA VAL A 99 3.86 -16.25 10.98
C VAL A 99 3.53 -16.37 12.46
N GLN A 100 2.26 -16.60 12.77
CA GLN A 100 1.79 -16.84 14.13
C GLN A 100 0.66 -17.87 14.07
N ASP A 101 0.78 -18.93 14.86
CA ASP A 101 -0.24 -19.99 14.93
C ASP A 101 -0.58 -20.57 13.54
N SER A 102 0.45 -20.82 12.74
CA SER A 102 0.34 -21.37 11.37
C SER A 102 -0.41 -20.47 10.39
N ARG A 103 -0.58 -19.19 10.72
CA ARG A 103 -1.19 -18.21 9.82
C ARG A 103 -0.21 -17.09 9.53
N THR A 104 -0.38 -16.42 8.41
CA THR A 104 0.47 -15.30 8.02
C THR A 104 -0.18 -13.99 8.42
N ILE A 105 0.59 -13.15 9.09
CA ILE A 105 0.15 -11.82 9.52
C ILE A 105 0.92 -10.79 8.71
N VAL A 106 0.19 -9.83 8.13
CA VAL A 106 0.78 -8.72 7.39
C VAL A 106 0.39 -7.43 8.08
N LYS A 107 1.37 -6.64 8.48
CA LYS A 107 1.15 -5.36 9.14
C LYS A 107 1.60 -4.23 8.23
N LEU A 108 0.72 -3.25 8.00
CA LEU A 108 1.07 -2.01 7.30
C LEU A 108 1.22 -0.88 8.29
N THR A 109 2.32 -0.16 8.20
CA THR A 109 2.49 1.14 8.83
C THR A 109 2.78 2.15 7.72
N HIS A 110 1.93 3.17 7.59
CA HIS A 110 2.18 4.26 6.65
C HIS A 110 2.80 5.40 7.43
N GLU A 111 4.14 5.38 7.55
CA GLU A 111 4.86 6.37 8.33
C GLU A 111 4.70 7.76 7.70
N GLY A 112 4.22 8.71 8.48
CA GLY A 112 3.94 10.06 8.01
C GLY A 112 2.48 10.30 7.64
N LEU A 113 1.66 9.28 7.55
CA LEU A 113 0.21 9.47 7.36
C LEU A 113 -0.41 9.73 8.73
N LEU A 114 -0.52 11.01 9.07
CA LEU A 114 -0.92 11.49 10.40
C LEU A 114 -2.32 12.07 10.37
N PRO A 115 -3.07 12.01 11.50
CA PRO A 115 -4.40 12.62 11.58
C PRO A 115 -4.45 14.11 11.27
N SER A 116 -3.30 14.79 11.36
CA SER A 116 -3.22 16.22 11.03
C SER A 116 -3.20 16.51 9.54
N LEU A 117 -3.00 15.50 8.68
CA LEU A 117 -2.99 15.71 7.24
C LEU A 117 -4.42 15.89 6.72
N GLU A 118 -4.57 16.78 5.73
CA GLU A 118 -5.88 17.04 5.12
C GLU A 118 -6.47 15.79 4.46
N CYS A 119 -5.62 14.90 3.92
CA CYS A 119 -6.08 13.68 3.26
C CYS A 119 -6.29 12.51 4.22
N TYR A 120 -6.02 12.67 5.52
CA TYR A 120 -5.94 11.51 6.43
C TYR A 120 -7.17 10.60 6.36
N ASP A 121 -8.37 11.16 6.49
CA ASP A 121 -9.59 10.34 6.52
C ASP A 121 -9.79 9.57 5.21
N ILE A 122 -9.56 10.21 4.07
CA ILE A 122 -9.71 9.58 2.76
C ILE A 122 -8.63 8.51 2.57
N CYS A 123 -7.39 8.79 2.97
CA CYS A 123 -6.29 7.84 2.82
C CYS A 123 -6.48 6.65 3.76
N LYS A 124 -6.97 6.88 4.98
CA LYS A 124 -7.30 5.80 5.90
C LYS A 124 -8.39 4.90 5.32
N GLN A 125 -9.45 5.49 4.77
CA GLN A 125 -10.51 4.72 4.12
C GLN A 125 -9.96 3.90 2.94
N GLY A 126 -9.05 4.47 2.17
CA GLY A 126 -8.39 3.76 1.08
C GLY A 126 -7.63 2.54 1.57
N TRP A 127 -6.82 2.68 2.63
CA TRP A 127 -6.11 1.54 3.18
C TRP A 127 -7.05 0.51 3.80
N ASP A 128 -8.09 0.94 4.50
CA ASP A 128 -9.07 0.02 5.07
C ASP A 128 -9.77 -0.78 3.97
N TYR A 129 -9.97 -0.20 2.79
CA TYR A 129 -10.54 -0.91 1.66
C TYR A 129 -9.51 -1.77 0.93
N PHE A 130 -8.38 -1.20 0.51
CA PHE A 130 -7.42 -1.92 -0.33
C PHE A 130 -6.53 -2.87 0.46
N PHE A 131 -6.06 -2.47 1.62
CA PHE A 131 -5.19 -3.33 2.42
C PHE A 131 -6.00 -4.30 3.28
N VAL A 132 -6.93 -3.79 4.08
CA VAL A 132 -7.65 -4.63 5.05
C VAL A 132 -8.64 -5.54 4.36
N GLU A 133 -9.35 -5.08 3.32
CA GLU A 133 -10.35 -5.91 2.64
C GLU A 133 -9.81 -6.56 1.38
N SER A 134 -9.32 -5.77 0.42
CA SER A 134 -8.93 -6.29 -0.89
C SER A 134 -7.72 -7.21 -0.83
N LEU A 135 -6.64 -6.82 -0.14
CA LEU A 135 -5.45 -7.67 -0.04
C LEU A 135 -5.76 -8.97 0.73
N LYS A 136 -6.50 -8.84 1.83
CA LYS A 136 -6.89 -10.04 2.59
C LYS A 136 -7.73 -10.99 1.74
N GLN A 137 -8.70 -10.45 1.00
CA GLN A 137 -9.51 -11.25 0.09
C GLN A 137 -8.64 -11.93 -0.97
N TYR A 138 -7.71 -11.17 -1.56
CA TYR A 138 -6.81 -11.73 -2.57
C TYR A 138 -5.98 -12.88 -2.02
N LEU A 139 -5.39 -12.71 -0.84
CA LEU A 139 -4.54 -13.74 -0.25
C LEU A 139 -5.35 -14.95 0.21
N ASN A 140 -6.61 -14.78 0.61
CA ASN A 140 -7.46 -15.89 1.05
C ASN A 140 -8.16 -16.61 -0.09
N THR A 141 -8.45 -15.93 -1.20
CA THR A 141 -9.29 -16.50 -2.28
C THR A 141 -8.64 -16.50 -3.65
N GLY A 142 -7.54 -15.77 -3.84
CA GLY A 142 -6.92 -15.59 -5.14
C GLY A 142 -7.48 -14.43 -5.95
N LYS A 143 -8.47 -13.71 -5.42
CA LYS A 143 -9.11 -12.61 -6.14
C LYS A 143 -9.34 -11.42 -5.21
N GLY A 144 -8.72 -10.30 -5.53
CA GLY A 144 -8.90 -9.04 -4.81
C GLY A 144 -9.87 -8.10 -5.50
N SER A 145 -9.93 -6.86 -5.01
CA SER A 145 -10.81 -5.82 -5.55
C SER A 145 -10.00 -4.54 -5.79
N PRO A 146 -9.06 -4.56 -6.74
CA PRO A 146 -8.23 -3.38 -7.00
C PRO A 146 -9.03 -2.27 -7.67
N PHE A 147 -8.52 -1.05 -7.57
CA PHE A 147 -9.01 0.05 -8.38
C PHE A 147 -8.73 -0.30 -9.85
N GLU A 148 -9.75 -0.21 -10.70
CA GLU A 148 -9.62 -0.50 -12.11
C GLU A 148 -9.57 0.80 -12.89
N SER A 149 -8.43 0.98 -13.60
CA SER A 149 -8.28 2.12 -14.48
C SER A 149 -9.23 1.98 -15.66
N GLN A 150 -9.96 3.06 -15.96
CA GLN A 150 -10.83 3.07 -17.13
C GLN A 150 -10.02 3.48 -18.36
N ALA A 151 -10.12 2.65 -19.39
CA ALA A 151 -9.42 2.91 -20.65
C ALA A 151 -10.05 4.09 -21.38
#